data_36f42ba8b2cd551a82cbb7e1f7f1cb05
#
_entry.id   36f42ba8b2cd551a82cbb7e1f7f1cb05
#
_cell.length_a   1.000
_cell.length_b   1.000
_cell.length_c   1.000
_cell.angle_alpha   90.00
_cell.angle_beta   90.00
_cell.angle_gamma   90.00
#
_symmetry.space_group_name_H-M   'P 1'
#
loop_
_entity.id
_entity.type
_entity.pdbx_description
1 polymer ?
#
loop_
_entity_poly.entity_id
_entity_poly.type
_entity_poly.pdbx_seq_one_letter_code
_entity_poly.pdbx_strand_id
1 'polypeptide(L)'
;AKVLRRALSYAAAFDRPIIQHAEEPELAGDGVMNAGEIATRLGLSGIPREAEIIMLERDMRLVEMSGGRYHAAHVSTSESVEIIRRAKERGLKVTCDTAPHYFALTETDVGDYRTFAKVSPPLRGEMDRRAIVAGLADGTIDAIASDHVPRDADLKRLPFAQAAFGVIGLETLLPLTLELYHKKAMSLNAALACVTYKPADILRLPYGRLRKNAKADLAIFDPDTPWVVDPSKFKSKSKNSAFEDRPVQGRALRTVVDGRTVWKREE
;
A
#
# COMPACT_ATOMS: atom_id res chain seq x y z
N ALA A 1 -18.51 -3.45 -14.51
CA ALA A 1 -18.40 -2.30 -15.42
C ALA A 1 -19.52 -1.26 -15.23
N LYS A 2 -20.81 -1.62 -15.31
CA LYS A 2 -21.96 -0.67 -15.29
C LYS A 2 -22.01 0.15 -13.99
N VAL A 3 -21.85 -0.48 -12.84
CA VAL A 3 -21.88 0.19 -11.52
C VAL A 3 -20.72 1.18 -11.41
N LEU A 4 -19.50 0.76 -11.71
CA LEU A 4 -18.31 1.63 -11.62
C LEU A 4 -18.42 2.82 -12.59
N ARG A 5 -18.88 2.62 -13.84
CA ARG A 5 -19.10 3.72 -14.78
C ARG A 5 -20.05 4.78 -14.19
N ARG A 6 -21.17 4.34 -13.58
CA ARG A 6 -22.12 5.25 -12.94
C ARG A 6 -21.51 5.98 -11.75
N ALA A 7 -20.74 5.24 -10.92
CA ALA A 7 -20.05 5.83 -9.77
C ALA A 7 -19.03 6.90 -10.22
N LEU A 8 -18.22 6.62 -11.25
CA LEU A 8 -17.27 7.59 -11.81
C LEU A 8 -17.97 8.83 -12.36
N SER A 9 -19.05 8.66 -13.15
CA SER A 9 -19.81 9.79 -13.69
C SER A 9 -20.46 10.62 -12.58
N TYR A 10 -20.98 9.99 -11.55
CA TYR A 10 -21.58 10.68 -10.41
C TYR A 10 -20.52 11.42 -9.57
N ALA A 11 -19.42 10.75 -9.25
CA ALA A 11 -18.33 11.34 -8.48
C ALA A 11 -17.64 12.51 -9.21
N ALA A 12 -17.64 12.50 -10.55
CA ALA A 12 -17.09 13.58 -11.37
C ALA A 12 -17.81 14.92 -11.12
N ALA A 13 -19.12 14.91 -10.86
CA ALA A 13 -19.89 16.12 -10.54
C ALA A 13 -19.43 16.79 -9.24
N PHE A 14 -18.85 16.03 -8.32
CA PHE A 14 -18.32 16.50 -7.03
C PHE A 14 -16.80 16.58 -7.01
N ASP A 15 -16.16 16.27 -8.14
CA ASP A 15 -14.71 16.19 -8.30
C ASP A 15 -14.04 15.30 -7.22
N ARG A 16 -14.66 14.17 -6.91
CA ARG A 16 -14.17 13.19 -5.95
C ARG A 16 -13.58 11.98 -6.67
N PRO A 17 -12.48 11.41 -6.17
CA PRO A 17 -11.96 10.16 -6.72
C PRO A 17 -12.83 8.98 -6.31
N ILE A 18 -12.99 8.01 -7.22
CA ILE A 18 -13.38 6.66 -6.85
C ILE A 18 -12.11 5.88 -6.54
N ILE A 19 -12.01 5.34 -5.34
CA ILE A 19 -10.92 4.48 -4.90
C ILE A 19 -11.35 3.03 -5.10
N GLN A 20 -10.56 2.27 -5.83
CA GLN A 20 -10.87 0.88 -6.21
C GLN A 20 -9.73 -0.05 -5.84
N HIS A 21 -10.02 -1.08 -5.08
CA HIS A 21 -9.21 -2.29 -4.99
C HIS A 21 -9.54 -3.13 -6.23
N ALA A 22 -8.59 -3.21 -7.17
CA ALA A 22 -8.81 -3.85 -8.46
C ALA A 22 -8.57 -5.35 -8.34
N GLU A 23 -9.64 -6.13 -8.27
CA GLU A 23 -9.59 -7.59 -8.25
C GLU A 23 -10.82 -8.16 -8.96
N GLU A 24 -10.60 -9.05 -9.94
CA GLU A 24 -11.68 -9.80 -10.60
C GLU A 24 -12.04 -11.01 -9.73
N PRO A 25 -13.23 -11.01 -9.09
CA PRO A 25 -13.56 -12.00 -8.06
C PRO A 25 -13.63 -13.44 -8.61
N GLU A 26 -14.08 -13.62 -9.86
CA GLU A 26 -14.21 -14.95 -10.46
C GLU A 26 -12.83 -15.55 -10.78
N LEU A 27 -11.84 -14.72 -11.12
CA LEU A 27 -10.46 -15.17 -11.32
C LEU A 27 -9.72 -15.37 -9.99
N ALA A 28 -9.95 -14.51 -9.00
CA ALA A 28 -9.36 -14.68 -7.67
C ALA A 28 -9.87 -15.96 -6.99
N GLY A 29 -11.16 -16.27 -7.15
CA GLY A 29 -11.79 -17.49 -6.64
C GLY A 29 -11.45 -17.75 -5.17
N ASP A 30 -11.08 -18.99 -4.86
CA ASP A 30 -10.62 -19.43 -3.52
C ASP A 30 -9.09 -19.31 -3.37
N GLY A 31 -8.44 -18.47 -4.16
CA GLY A 31 -7.00 -18.25 -4.09
C GLY A 31 -6.58 -17.63 -2.76
N VAL A 32 -5.41 -18.04 -2.26
CA VAL A 32 -4.93 -17.64 -0.93
C VAL A 32 -3.54 -16.99 -0.96
N MET A 33 -2.85 -17.07 -2.10
CA MET A 33 -1.55 -16.45 -2.35
C MET A 33 -1.37 -16.19 -3.85
N ASN A 34 -0.23 -15.64 -4.26
CA ASN A 34 0.08 -15.45 -5.68
C ASN A 34 0.11 -16.79 -6.44
N ALA A 35 -0.55 -16.85 -7.59
CA ALA A 35 -0.47 -18.01 -8.47
C ALA A 35 0.93 -18.13 -9.08
N GLY A 36 1.55 -19.29 -8.96
CA GLY A 36 2.90 -19.53 -9.47
C GLY A 36 3.56 -20.77 -8.87
N GLU A 37 4.87 -20.88 -9.08
CA GLU A 37 5.66 -22.01 -8.61
C GLU A 37 5.59 -22.19 -7.10
N ILE A 38 5.65 -21.10 -6.34
CA ILE A 38 5.65 -21.15 -4.86
C ILE A 38 4.30 -21.70 -4.37
N ALA A 39 3.16 -21.23 -4.91
CA ALA A 39 1.85 -21.76 -4.55
C ALA A 39 1.72 -23.25 -4.85
N THR A 40 2.18 -23.66 -6.03
CA THR A 40 2.17 -25.07 -6.45
C THR A 40 3.01 -25.93 -5.50
N ARG A 41 4.21 -25.48 -5.13
CA ARG A 41 5.10 -26.18 -4.19
C ARG A 41 4.50 -26.31 -2.80
N LEU A 42 3.77 -25.28 -2.35
CA LEU A 42 3.09 -25.28 -1.05
C LEU A 42 1.72 -25.98 -1.09
N GLY A 43 1.24 -26.42 -2.25
CA GLY A 43 -0.09 -27.02 -2.39
C GLY A 43 -1.22 -26.03 -2.09
N LEU A 44 -1.01 -24.74 -2.34
CA LEU A 44 -1.98 -23.67 -2.08
C LEU A 44 -2.63 -23.19 -3.38
N SER A 45 -3.90 -22.82 -3.28
CA SER A 45 -4.64 -22.19 -4.40
C SER A 45 -4.08 -20.78 -4.65
N GLY A 46 -3.78 -20.48 -5.92
CA GLY A 46 -3.19 -19.22 -6.34
C GLY A 46 -4.19 -18.22 -6.87
N ILE A 47 -3.99 -16.92 -6.57
CA ILE A 47 -4.69 -15.80 -7.21
C ILE A 47 -3.86 -15.37 -8.41
N PRO A 48 -4.36 -15.50 -9.65
CA PRO A 48 -3.63 -15.07 -10.83
C PRO A 48 -3.46 -13.54 -10.83
N ARG A 49 -2.33 -13.08 -11.34
CA ARG A 49 -2.04 -11.63 -11.46
C ARG A 49 -3.04 -10.91 -12.35
N GLU A 50 -3.62 -11.65 -13.31
CA GLU A 50 -4.64 -11.20 -14.24
C GLU A 50 -5.90 -10.71 -13.52
N ALA A 51 -6.19 -11.19 -12.32
CA ALA A 51 -7.32 -10.71 -11.51
C ALA A 51 -7.20 -9.19 -11.21
N GLU A 52 -6.00 -8.69 -10.95
CA GLU A 52 -5.72 -7.25 -10.78
C GLU A 52 -5.67 -6.53 -12.14
N ILE A 53 -4.94 -7.09 -13.10
CA ILE A 53 -4.62 -6.47 -14.39
C ILE A 53 -5.88 -6.22 -15.24
N ILE A 54 -6.72 -7.25 -15.44
CA ILE A 54 -7.95 -7.16 -16.27
C ILE A 54 -8.91 -6.12 -15.68
N MET A 55 -9.06 -6.12 -14.35
CA MET A 55 -9.92 -5.16 -13.68
C MET A 55 -9.41 -3.73 -13.91
N LEU A 56 -8.11 -3.52 -13.79
CA LEU A 56 -7.49 -2.20 -13.93
C LEU A 56 -7.57 -1.70 -15.40
N GLU A 57 -7.29 -2.55 -16.39
CA GLU A 57 -7.43 -2.18 -17.80
C GLU A 57 -8.87 -1.81 -18.16
N ARG A 58 -9.85 -2.59 -17.69
CA ARG A 58 -11.27 -2.26 -17.84
C ARG A 58 -11.56 -0.89 -17.24
N ASP A 59 -11.05 -0.63 -16.04
CA ASP A 59 -11.34 0.59 -15.30
C ASP A 59 -10.75 1.83 -15.99
N MET A 60 -9.57 1.72 -16.61
CA MET A 60 -9.00 2.82 -17.43
C MET A 60 -9.92 3.20 -18.58
N ARG A 61 -10.59 2.26 -19.23
CA ARG A 61 -11.59 2.56 -20.26
C ARG A 61 -12.81 3.27 -19.70
N LEU A 62 -13.25 2.91 -18.49
CA LEU A 62 -14.37 3.55 -17.83
C LEU A 62 -14.02 4.97 -17.36
N VAL A 63 -12.79 5.20 -16.92
CA VAL A 63 -12.27 6.55 -16.59
C VAL A 63 -12.27 7.43 -17.85
N GLU A 64 -11.76 6.93 -18.96
CA GLU A 64 -11.75 7.64 -20.24
C GLU A 64 -13.17 8.04 -20.68
N MET A 65 -14.14 7.12 -20.58
CA MET A 65 -15.54 7.38 -20.92
C MET A 65 -16.23 8.39 -20.01
N SER A 66 -15.89 8.42 -18.74
CA SER A 66 -16.57 9.22 -17.71
C SER A 66 -15.93 10.56 -17.43
N GLY A 67 -14.64 10.73 -17.72
CA GLY A 67 -13.83 11.87 -17.31
C GLY A 67 -13.66 12.02 -15.79
N GLY A 68 -14.10 11.00 -15.02
CA GLY A 68 -14.02 10.96 -13.56
C GLY A 68 -12.59 10.79 -13.06
N ARG A 69 -12.40 11.05 -11.74
CA ARG A 69 -11.15 10.78 -11.05
C ARG A 69 -11.15 9.36 -10.50
N TYR A 70 -10.07 8.64 -10.72
CA TYR A 70 -9.89 7.27 -10.28
C TYR A 70 -8.61 7.12 -9.47
N HIS A 71 -8.64 6.31 -8.45
CA HIS A 71 -7.47 5.95 -7.68
C HIS A 71 -7.42 4.42 -7.54
N ALA A 72 -6.37 3.83 -8.11
CA ALA A 72 -6.09 2.40 -7.95
C ALA A 72 -5.40 2.19 -6.60
N ALA A 73 -6.08 1.50 -5.68
CA ALA A 73 -5.52 1.17 -4.38
C ALA A 73 -4.67 -0.11 -4.46
N HIS A 74 -3.54 -0.11 -3.75
CA HIS A 74 -2.72 -1.27 -3.47
C HIS A 74 -2.20 -2.01 -4.70
N VAL A 75 -1.75 -1.28 -5.75
CA VAL A 75 -1.18 -1.93 -6.95
C VAL A 75 0.00 -2.81 -6.55
N SER A 76 0.03 -4.02 -7.07
CA SER A 76 0.99 -5.05 -6.69
C SER A 76 1.78 -5.66 -7.86
N THR A 77 1.33 -5.50 -9.10
CA THR A 77 1.96 -6.11 -10.27
C THR A 77 2.70 -5.10 -11.16
N SER A 78 3.71 -5.55 -11.87
CA SER A 78 4.46 -4.74 -12.84
C SER A 78 3.59 -4.23 -13.97
N GLU A 79 2.64 -5.04 -14.43
CA GLU A 79 1.69 -4.66 -15.48
C GLU A 79 0.73 -3.58 -15.00
N SER A 80 0.28 -3.65 -13.74
CA SER A 80 -0.57 -2.59 -13.16
C SER A 80 0.15 -1.25 -13.13
N VAL A 81 1.44 -1.23 -12.77
CA VAL A 81 2.26 -0.01 -12.84
C VAL A 81 2.31 0.54 -14.27
N GLU A 82 2.50 -0.32 -15.27
CA GLU A 82 2.56 0.07 -16.67
C GLU A 82 1.20 0.58 -17.20
N ILE A 83 0.10 -0.04 -16.81
CA ILE A 83 -1.27 0.41 -17.15
C ILE A 83 -1.51 1.82 -16.62
N ILE A 84 -1.15 2.08 -15.35
CA ILE A 84 -1.28 3.40 -14.72
C ILE A 84 -0.38 4.43 -15.43
N ARG A 85 0.88 4.07 -15.77
CA ARG A 85 1.79 4.95 -16.50
C ARG A 85 1.17 5.41 -17.81
N ARG A 86 0.73 4.48 -18.65
CA ARG A 86 0.07 4.77 -19.92
C ARG A 86 -1.21 5.60 -19.75
N ALA A 87 -1.99 5.33 -18.71
CA ALA A 87 -3.18 6.12 -18.42
C ALA A 87 -2.84 7.58 -18.10
N LYS A 88 -1.80 7.82 -17.29
CA LYS A 88 -1.29 9.15 -16.97
C LYS A 88 -0.73 9.88 -18.21
N GLU A 89 0.07 9.19 -19.05
CA GLU A 89 0.60 9.73 -20.31
C GLU A 89 -0.52 10.17 -21.27
N ARG A 90 -1.65 9.49 -21.26
CA ARG A 90 -2.86 9.85 -22.02
C ARG A 90 -3.66 10.98 -21.38
N GLY A 91 -3.23 11.52 -20.24
CA GLY A 91 -3.91 12.61 -19.53
C GLY A 91 -5.15 12.20 -18.76
N LEU A 92 -5.36 10.90 -18.49
CA LEU A 92 -6.47 10.44 -17.65
C LEU A 92 -6.25 10.87 -16.20
N LYS A 93 -7.33 11.19 -15.50
CA LYS A 93 -7.31 11.61 -14.09
C LYS A 93 -7.15 10.39 -13.16
N VAL A 94 -6.00 9.74 -13.26
CA VAL A 94 -5.69 8.51 -12.53
C VAL A 94 -4.54 8.74 -11.57
N THR A 95 -4.69 8.20 -10.37
CA THR A 95 -3.64 8.09 -9.37
C THR A 95 -3.63 6.66 -8.81
N CYS A 96 -2.55 6.26 -8.15
CA CYS A 96 -2.50 4.98 -7.46
C CYS A 96 -1.64 5.04 -6.20
N ASP A 97 -1.87 4.08 -5.33
CA ASP A 97 -0.98 3.78 -4.21
C ASP A 97 -0.47 2.33 -4.26
N THR A 98 0.49 2.07 -3.42
CA THR A 98 0.96 0.74 -3.06
C THR A 98 1.13 0.67 -1.55
N ALA A 99 1.43 -0.52 -0.99
CA ALA A 99 1.68 -0.69 0.43
C ALA A 99 3.12 -1.19 0.70
N PRO A 100 3.66 -0.98 1.92
CA PRO A 100 5.03 -1.35 2.25
C PRO A 100 5.37 -2.81 1.97
N HIS A 101 4.43 -3.72 2.15
CA HIS A 101 4.67 -5.13 1.90
C HIS A 101 4.89 -5.47 0.41
N TYR A 102 4.40 -4.66 -0.55
CA TYR A 102 4.63 -4.89 -1.98
C TYR A 102 6.00 -4.43 -2.48
N PHE A 103 6.68 -3.53 -1.78
CA PHE A 103 8.04 -3.14 -2.15
C PHE A 103 9.13 -3.71 -1.22
N ALA A 104 8.75 -4.27 -0.08
CA ALA A 104 9.68 -4.80 0.92
C ALA A 104 9.69 -6.32 1.05
N LEU A 105 8.64 -7.00 0.59
CA LEU A 105 8.45 -8.45 0.65
C LEU A 105 8.11 -9.03 -0.73
N THR A 106 8.21 -10.35 -0.86
CA THR A 106 7.82 -11.13 -2.02
C THR A 106 7.00 -12.35 -1.61
N GLU A 107 6.46 -13.10 -2.56
CA GLU A 107 5.75 -14.36 -2.29
C GLU A 107 6.60 -15.41 -1.56
N THR A 108 7.94 -15.31 -1.63
CA THR A 108 8.84 -16.19 -0.88
C THR A 108 8.80 -15.96 0.63
N ASP A 109 8.35 -14.78 1.07
CA ASP A 109 8.20 -14.44 2.49
C ASP A 109 7.00 -15.14 3.16
N VAL A 110 6.15 -15.83 2.37
CA VAL A 110 5.15 -16.77 2.89
C VAL A 110 5.85 -17.94 3.61
N GLY A 111 7.05 -18.34 3.16
CA GLY A 111 7.85 -19.36 3.80
C GLY A 111 7.04 -20.63 4.10
N ASP A 112 7.16 -21.13 5.31
CA ASP A 112 6.42 -22.29 5.80
C ASP A 112 5.01 -21.91 6.31
N TYR A 113 4.16 -21.43 5.39
CA TYR A 113 2.76 -21.06 5.66
C TYR A 113 2.58 -19.92 6.67
N ARG A 114 3.45 -18.92 6.63
CA ARG A 114 3.38 -17.75 7.52
C ARG A 114 2.13 -16.92 7.24
N THR A 115 1.11 -17.06 8.07
CA THR A 115 -0.19 -16.37 7.89
C THR A 115 -0.07 -14.84 7.96
N PHE A 116 0.94 -14.30 8.64
CA PHE A 116 1.21 -12.85 8.69
C PHE A 116 1.74 -12.30 7.36
N ALA A 117 2.06 -13.16 6.37
CA ALA A 117 2.36 -12.77 4.99
C ALA A 117 1.16 -12.93 4.04
N LYS A 118 -0.02 -13.30 4.56
CA LYS A 118 -1.25 -13.43 3.76
C LYS A 118 -1.96 -12.08 3.64
N VAL A 119 -1.85 -11.45 2.47
CA VAL A 119 -2.42 -10.15 2.10
C VAL A 119 -3.20 -10.23 0.79
N SER A 120 -4.10 -9.28 0.53
CA SER A 120 -4.81 -9.13 -0.74
C SER A 120 -4.66 -7.66 -1.23
N PRO A 121 -4.15 -7.47 -2.47
CA PRO A 121 -3.55 -8.46 -3.38
C PRO A 121 -2.46 -9.30 -2.72
N PRO A 122 -2.17 -10.52 -3.21
CA PRO A 122 -1.11 -11.34 -2.62
C PRO A 122 0.28 -10.74 -2.88
N LEU A 123 1.25 -11.07 -2.00
CA LEU A 123 2.65 -10.76 -2.27
C LEU A 123 3.07 -11.40 -3.59
N ARG A 124 3.69 -10.62 -4.47
CA ARG A 124 4.09 -11.02 -5.82
C ARG A 124 5.57 -11.46 -5.87
N GLY A 125 6.02 -11.80 -7.06
CA GLY A 125 7.41 -12.15 -7.31
C GLY A 125 8.35 -10.94 -7.28
N GLU A 126 9.67 -11.22 -7.34
CA GLU A 126 10.71 -10.19 -7.25
C GLU A 126 10.65 -9.17 -8.41
N MET A 127 10.23 -9.58 -9.61
CA MET A 127 10.05 -8.65 -10.74
C MET A 127 9.01 -7.59 -10.42
N ASP A 128 7.88 -8.00 -9.84
CA ASP A 128 6.82 -7.09 -9.44
C ASP A 128 7.28 -6.14 -8.33
N ARG A 129 7.94 -6.68 -7.29
CA ARG A 129 8.51 -5.88 -6.22
C ARG A 129 9.44 -4.78 -6.76
N ARG A 130 10.32 -5.12 -7.72
CA ARG A 130 11.21 -4.14 -8.38
C ARG A 130 10.43 -3.10 -9.18
N ALA A 131 9.39 -3.52 -9.89
CA ALA A 131 8.55 -2.60 -10.66
C ALA A 131 7.79 -1.62 -9.75
N ILE A 132 7.32 -2.05 -8.58
CA ILE A 132 6.72 -1.17 -7.56
C ILE A 132 7.75 -0.13 -7.07
N VAL A 133 8.97 -0.55 -6.74
CA VAL A 133 10.04 0.39 -6.33
C VAL A 133 10.35 1.39 -7.45
N ALA A 134 10.45 0.93 -8.70
CA ALA A 134 10.69 1.81 -9.85
C ALA A 134 9.53 2.79 -10.07
N GLY A 135 8.27 2.32 -9.96
CA GLY A 135 7.08 3.15 -10.10
C GLY A 135 6.94 4.21 -9.00
N LEU A 136 7.42 3.95 -7.77
CA LEU A 136 7.54 4.95 -6.71
C LEU A 136 8.61 5.99 -7.05
N ALA A 137 9.76 5.54 -7.55
CA ALA A 137 10.91 6.40 -7.87
C ALA A 137 10.63 7.33 -9.05
N ASP A 138 9.96 6.86 -10.09
CA ASP A 138 9.63 7.66 -11.28
C ASP A 138 8.33 8.47 -11.14
N GLY A 139 7.56 8.26 -10.05
CA GLY A 139 6.32 8.98 -9.77
C GLY A 139 5.09 8.40 -10.47
N THR A 140 5.18 7.24 -11.09
CA THR A 140 4.02 6.49 -11.59
C THR A 140 3.09 6.11 -10.45
N ILE A 141 3.66 5.66 -9.31
CA ILE A 141 2.92 5.44 -8.07
C ILE A 141 2.98 6.73 -7.24
N ASP A 142 1.82 7.24 -6.86
CA ASP A 142 1.67 8.55 -6.23
C ASP A 142 1.87 8.51 -4.72
N ALA A 143 1.37 7.46 -4.07
CA ALA A 143 1.32 7.37 -2.61
C ALA A 143 1.70 5.99 -2.08
N ILE A 144 2.01 5.94 -0.80
CA ILE A 144 2.20 4.70 -0.04
C ILE A 144 1.11 4.68 1.04
N ALA A 145 0.19 3.74 0.93
CA ALA A 145 -0.82 3.48 1.93
C ALA A 145 -0.29 2.54 3.02
N SER A 146 -0.79 2.63 4.24
CA SER A 146 -0.40 1.70 5.30
C SER A 146 -0.95 0.30 5.10
N ASP A 147 -2.05 0.20 4.39
CA ASP A 147 -2.87 -1.02 4.26
C ASP A 147 -3.05 -1.74 5.61
N HIS A 148 -3.44 -0.95 6.63
CA HIS A 148 -3.57 -1.40 7.99
C HIS A 148 -4.86 -2.20 8.19
N VAL A 149 -4.75 -3.53 8.16
CA VAL A 149 -5.87 -4.47 8.31
C VAL A 149 -5.65 -5.32 9.56
N PRO A 150 -6.04 -4.83 10.75
CA PRO A 150 -5.95 -5.61 11.99
C PRO A 150 -6.91 -6.79 11.95
N ARG A 151 -6.41 -7.94 12.38
CA ARG A 151 -7.17 -9.19 12.48
C ARG A 151 -7.06 -9.75 13.88
N ASP A 152 -8.11 -10.43 14.29
CA ASP A 152 -8.08 -11.22 15.53
C ASP A 152 -7.00 -12.30 15.46
N ALA A 153 -6.35 -12.58 16.59
CA ALA A 153 -5.28 -13.57 16.68
C ALA A 153 -5.76 -14.97 16.24
N ASP A 154 -6.99 -15.34 16.57
CA ASP A 154 -7.53 -16.65 16.22
C ASP A 154 -7.72 -16.81 14.72
N LEU A 155 -8.12 -15.74 14.02
CA LEU A 155 -8.21 -15.74 12.55
C LEU A 155 -6.84 -15.87 11.87
N LYS A 156 -5.76 -15.49 12.53
CA LYS A 156 -4.39 -15.59 11.98
C LYS A 156 -3.68 -16.88 12.43
N ARG A 157 -4.20 -17.61 13.41
CA ARG A 157 -3.67 -18.91 13.86
C ARG A 157 -4.21 -20.11 13.06
N LEU A 158 -5.22 -19.89 12.24
CA LEU A 158 -5.76 -20.92 11.34
C LEU A 158 -4.70 -21.35 10.31
N PRO A 159 -4.83 -22.56 9.72
CA PRO A 159 -4.03 -22.95 8.58
C PRO A 159 -4.05 -21.88 7.48
N PHE A 160 -2.96 -21.72 6.73
CA PHE A 160 -2.78 -20.62 5.78
C PHE A 160 -3.99 -20.43 4.84
N ALA A 161 -4.52 -21.51 4.29
CA ALA A 161 -5.68 -21.46 3.39
C ALA A 161 -6.93 -20.84 4.07
N GLN A 162 -7.13 -21.06 5.36
CA GLN A 162 -8.29 -20.60 6.13
C GLN A 162 -8.03 -19.28 6.87
N ALA A 163 -6.77 -18.90 7.06
CA ALA A 163 -6.42 -17.66 7.76
C ALA A 163 -6.92 -16.42 7.01
N ALA A 164 -7.34 -15.41 7.77
CA ALA A 164 -7.82 -14.16 7.19
C ALA A 164 -6.70 -13.39 6.49
N PHE A 165 -7.01 -12.75 5.37
CA PHE A 165 -6.13 -11.77 4.74
C PHE A 165 -5.95 -10.53 5.61
N GLY A 166 -4.79 -9.89 5.49
CA GLY A 166 -4.50 -8.60 6.08
C GLY A 166 -3.36 -8.61 7.10
N VAL A 167 -2.68 -7.47 7.17
CA VAL A 167 -1.57 -7.17 8.07
C VAL A 167 -1.74 -5.80 8.70
N ILE A 168 -1.11 -5.57 9.85
CA ILE A 168 -1.04 -4.23 10.43
C ILE A 168 0.14 -3.46 9.80
N GLY A 169 -0.05 -2.18 9.48
CA GLY A 169 0.94 -1.39 8.74
C GLY A 169 1.21 0.01 9.30
N LEU A 170 0.39 0.54 10.24
CA LEU A 170 0.53 1.94 10.69
C LEU A 170 1.88 2.21 11.38
N GLU A 171 2.34 1.32 12.25
CA GLU A 171 3.56 1.54 13.04
C GLU A 171 4.84 1.16 12.29
N THR A 172 4.71 0.52 11.12
CA THR A 172 5.83 0.18 10.22
C THR A 172 5.89 1.05 8.97
N LEU A 173 4.88 1.91 8.73
CA LEU A 173 4.82 2.75 7.53
C LEU A 173 6.05 3.64 7.38
N LEU A 174 6.42 4.38 8.44
CA LEU A 174 7.56 5.31 8.39
C LEU A 174 8.88 4.57 8.13
N PRO A 175 9.32 3.58 8.93
CA PRO A 175 10.61 2.95 8.71
C PRO A 175 10.71 2.21 7.37
N LEU A 176 9.63 1.60 6.89
CA LEU A 176 9.62 0.95 5.58
C LEU A 176 9.66 1.96 4.42
N THR A 177 8.98 3.11 4.56
CA THR A 177 9.12 4.21 3.60
C THR A 177 10.56 4.75 3.57
N LEU A 178 11.22 4.86 4.73
CA LEU A 178 12.62 5.28 4.83
C LEU A 178 13.60 4.24 4.23
N GLU A 179 13.25 2.96 4.16
CA GLU A 179 14.08 1.97 3.44
C GLU A 179 14.31 2.36 1.98
N LEU A 180 13.35 3.01 1.31
CA LEU A 180 13.51 3.48 -0.07
C LEU A 180 14.62 4.55 -0.17
N TYR A 181 14.74 5.39 0.84
CA TYR A 181 15.83 6.36 0.97
C TYR A 181 17.16 5.68 1.31
N HIS A 182 17.20 4.83 2.33
CA HIS A 182 18.43 4.15 2.75
C HIS A 182 19.01 3.24 1.66
N LYS A 183 18.13 2.60 0.87
CA LYS A 183 18.51 1.80 -0.30
C LYS A 183 18.81 2.64 -1.55
N LYS A 184 18.78 3.97 -1.45
CA LYS A 184 19.04 4.92 -2.55
C LYS A 184 18.09 4.79 -3.75
N ALA A 185 16.92 4.22 -3.55
CA ALA A 185 15.88 4.15 -4.58
C ALA A 185 15.19 5.51 -4.78
N MET A 186 15.07 6.30 -3.71
CA MET A 186 14.45 7.63 -3.73
C MET A 186 15.23 8.61 -2.84
N SER A 187 15.07 9.92 -3.08
CA SER A 187 15.50 10.91 -2.09
C SER A 187 14.58 10.90 -0.86
N LEU A 188 15.09 11.34 0.30
CA LEU A 188 14.29 11.44 1.53
C LEU A 188 12.98 12.22 1.30
N ASN A 189 13.09 13.39 0.65
CA ASN A 189 11.90 14.22 0.38
C ASN A 189 10.90 13.55 -0.55
N ALA A 190 11.36 12.80 -1.56
CA ALA A 190 10.47 12.08 -2.47
C ALA A 190 9.74 10.92 -1.75
N ALA A 191 10.45 10.17 -0.90
CA ALA A 191 9.84 9.10 -0.11
C ALA A 191 8.81 9.65 0.89
N LEU A 192 9.14 10.71 1.63
CA LEU A 192 8.22 11.35 2.56
C LEU A 192 7.01 11.98 1.86
N ALA A 193 7.17 12.50 0.64
CA ALA A 193 6.07 13.04 -0.14
C ALA A 193 4.97 12.00 -0.38
N CYS A 194 5.33 10.73 -0.57
CA CYS A 194 4.39 9.64 -0.82
C CYS A 194 3.50 9.30 0.39
N VAL A 195 3.88 9.72 1.60
CA VAL A 195 3.12 9.49 2.85
C VAL A 195 2.62 10.79 3.49
N THR A 196 2.82 11.93 2.84
CA THR A 196 2.42 13.24 3.39
C THR A 196 1.52 14.02 2.43
N TYR A 197 2.09 14.90 1.61
CA TYR A 197 1.28 15.82 0.80
C TYR A 197 0.67 15.17 -0.45
N LYS A 198 1.31 14.18 -1.06
CA LYS A 198 0.74 13.52 -2.25
C LYS A 198 -0.59 12.83 -1.95
N PRO A 199 -0.73 11.98 -0.90
CA PRO A 199 -2.04 11.44 -0.53
C PRO A 199 -3.04 12.53 -0.14
N ALA A 200 -2.60 13.61 0.51
CA ALA A 200 -3.47 14.75 0.81
C ALA A 200 -3.99 15.43 -0.46
N ASP A 201 -3.14 15.62 -1.49
CA ASP A 201 -3.54 16.18 -2.78
C ASP A 201 -4.53 15.27 -3.54
N ILE A 202 -4.31 13.96 -3.51
CA ILE A 202 -5.24 12.97 -4.11
C ILE A 202 -6.64 13.16 -3.54
N LEU A 203 -6.73 13.33 -2.22
CA LEU A 203 -8.00 13.50 -1.48
C LEU A 203 -8.46 14.96 -1.41
N ARG A 204 -7.66 15.91 -1.93
CA ARG A 204 -7.90 17.37 -1.82
C ARG A 204 -8.05 17.85 -0.38
N LEU A 205 -7.14 17.40 0.47
CA LEU A 205 -7.06 17.80 1.86
C LEU A 205 -5.97 18.87 2.05
N PRO A 206 -6.18 19.89 2.89
CA PRO A 206 -5.22 20.99 3.11
C PRO A 206 -4.11 20.60 4.10
N TYR A 207 -3.59 19.37 4.02
CA TYR A 207 -2.64 18.79 4.96
C TYR A 207 -1.32 18.38 4.28
N GLY A 208 -0.40 17.85 5.06
CA GLY A 208 0.83 17.22 4.59
C GLY A 208 1.95 18.18 4.16
N ARG A 209 1.84 19.48 4.46
CA ARG A 209 2.83 20.50 4.09
C ARG A 209 3.15 21.44 5.24
N LEU A 210 4.43 21.80 5.36
CA LEU A 210 4.88 22.86 6.25
C LEU A 210 4.70 24.21 5.52
N ARG A 211 3.69 24.97 5.89
CA ARG A 211 3.39 26.31 5.34
C ARG A 211 3.03 27.29 6.44
N LYS A 212 3.37 28.56 6.24
CA LYS A 212 2.91 29.64 7.14
C LYS A 212 1.38 29.62 7.24
N ASN A 213 0.85 29.71 8.45
CA ASN A 213 -0.58 29.68 8.77
C ASN A 213 -1.28 28.32 8.51
N ALA A 214 -0.55 27.25 8.18
CA ALA A 214 -1.12 25.92 8.20
C ALA A 214 -1.25 25.40 9.64
N LYS A 215 -2.12 24.40 9.83
CA LYS A 215 -2.17 23.66 11.11
C LYS A 215 -0.81 23.05 11.40
N ALA A 216 -0.40 23.10 12.66
CA ALA A 216 0.84 22.52 13.13
C ALA A 216 0.63 21.02 13.45
N ASP A 217 0.42 20.22 12.40
CA ASP A 217 0.36 18.76 12.47
C ASP A 217 1.71 18.21 11.99
N LEU A 218 2.54 17.77 12.95
CA LEU A 218 3.95 17.45 12.74
C LEU A 218 4.27 16.04 13.25
N ALA A 219 5.05 15.29 12.48
CA ALA A 219 5.76 14.12 12.93
C ALA A 219 7.26 14.46 13.01
N ILE A 220 7.85 14.36 14.20
CA ILE A 220 9.29 14.54 14.42
C ILE A 220 9.87 13.15 14.56
N PHE A 221 10.88 12.83 13.78
CA PHE A 221 11.51 11.52 13.76
C PHE A 221 13.02 11.61 13.51
N ASP A 222 13.75 10.59 13.93
CA ASP A 222 15.13 10.36 13.54
C ASP A 222 15.14 9.33 12.40
N PRO A 223 15.66 9.67 11.21
CA PRO A 223 15.66 8.75 10.07
C PRO A 223 16.61 7.58 10.24
N ASP A 224 17.64 7.68 11.06
CA ASP A 224 18.78 6.74 11.09
C ASP A 224 18.79 5.81 12.31
N THR A 225 18.00 6.10 13.35
CA THR A 225 17.96 5.23 14.54
C THR A 225 17.53 3.81 14.20
N PRO A 226 18.40 2.79 14.39
CA PRO A 226 18.07 1.39 14.11
C PRO A 226 17.18 0.79 15.20
N TRP A 227 16.36 -0.16 14.82
CA TRP A 227 15.54 -0.96 15.73
C TRP A 227 15.02 -2.23 15.07
N VAL A 228 14.50 -3.14 15.87
CA VAL A 228 13.86 -4.38 15.40
C VAL A 228 12.35 -4.26 15.60
N VAL A 229 11.58 -4.63 14.59
CA VAL A 229 10.12 -4.60 14.65
C VAL A 229 9.64 -5.64 15.65
N ASP A 230 9.04 -5.17 16.73
CA ASP A 230 8.45 -5.99 17.80
C ASP A 230 6.96 -5.66 17.92
N PRO A 231 6.07 -6.43 17.29
CA PRO A 231 4.64 -6.15 17.31
C PRO A 231 4.03 -6.17 18.71
N SER A 232 4.65 -6.86 19.68
CA SER A 232 4.17 -6.89 21.07
C SER A 232 4.12 -5.49 21.69
N LYS A 233 5.04 -4.60 21.27
CA LYS A 233 5.17 -3.21 21.72
C LYS A 233 4.31 -2.22 20.97
N PHE A 234 3.61 -2.65 19.92
CA PHE A 234 2.77 -1.76 19.12
C PHE A 234 1.52 -1.33 19.90
N LYS A 235 1.02 -0.12 19.57
CA LYS A 235 -0.24 0.39 20.10
C LYS A 235 -1.45 -0.32 19.49
N SER A 236 -1.32 -0.86 18.29
CA SER A 236 -2.35 -1.70 17.68
C SER A 236 -2.71 -2.85 18.63
N LYS A 237 -4.01 -3.11 18.80
CA LYS A 237 -4.50 -4.28 19.57
C LYS A 237 -4.11 -5.58 18.88
N SER A 238 -4.26 -5.64 17.57
CA SER A 238 -3.79 -6.77 16.75
C SER A 238 -2.27 -6.72 16.55
N LYS A 239 -1.66 -7.90 16.46
CA LYS A 239 -0.20 -8.07 16.36
C LYS A 239 0.23 -8.75 15.05
N ASN A 240 -0.66 -8.87 14.07
CA ASN A 240 -0.45 -9.55 12.79
C ASN A 240 0.45 -8.76 11.82
N SER A 241 1.70 -8.52 12.21
CA SER A 241 2.69 -7.83 11.37
C SER A 241 3.44 -8.81 10.46
N ALA A 242 3.54 -8.48 9.16
CA ALA A 242 4.40 -9.20 8.23
C ALA A 242 5.89 -8.90 8.44
N PHE A 243 6.21 -7.91 9.27
CA PHE A 243 7.58 -7.39 9.47
C PHE A 243 8.15 -7.72 10.86
N GLU A 244 7.53 -8.60 11.62
CA GLU A 244 8.05 -9.08 12.90
C GLU A 244 9.51 -9.51 12.77
N ASP A 245 10.33 -9.14 13.76
CA ASP A 245 11.77 -9.38 13.86
C ASP A 245 12.63 -8.74 12.74
N ARG A 246 12.02 -7.91 11.87
CA ARG A 246 12.76 -7.21 10.82
C ARG A 246 13.57 -6.06 11.42
N PRO A 247 14.88 -5.98 11.15
CA PRO A 247 15.68 -4.80 11.44
C PRO A 247 15.29 -3.67 10.48
N VAL A 248 15.03 -2.48 11.02
CA VAL A 248 14.63 -1.28 10.28
C VAL A 248 15.34 -0.04 10.85
N GLN A 249 15.34 1.06 10.09
CA GLN A 249 15.82 2.36 10.53
C GLN A 249 14.71 3.40 10.45
N GLY A 250 14.77 4.36 11.36
CA GLY A 250 13.78 5.43 11.44
C GLY A 250 12.84 5.30 12.62
N ARG A 251 12.89 6.27 13.52
CA ARG A 251 12.10 6.27 14.76
C ARG A 251 11.31 7.57 14.89
N ALA A 252 10.00 7.45 15.08
CA ALA A 252 9.20 8.57 15.53
C ALA A 252 9.61 8.97 16.96
N LEU A 253 9.80 10.27 17.18
CA LEU A 253 10.17 10.85 18.45
C LEU A 253 9.03 11.64 19.08
N ARG A 254 8.23 12.32 18.25
CA ARG A 254 7.11 13.14 18.73
C ARG A 254 6.05 13.33 17.66
N THR A 255 4.80 13.33 18.06
CA THR A 255 3.66 13.73 17.24
C THR A 255 3.00 14.97 17.82
N VAL A 256 2.79 15.97 16.96
CA VAL A 256 2.11 17.21 17.30
C VAL A 256 0.85 17.29 16.42
N VAL A 257 -0.29 17.59 17.02
CA VAL A 257 -1.56 17.83 16.33
C VAL A 257 -2.12 19.17 16.79
N ASP A 258 -2.44 20.03 15.86
CA ASP A 258 -2.95 21.39 16.10
C ASP A 258 -2.08 22.17 17.11
N GLY A 259 -0.75 22.04 16.97
CA GLY A 259 0.25 22.69 17.82
C GLY A 259 0.46 22.05 19.20
N ARG A 260 -0.25 20.97 19.51
CA ARG A 260 -0.13 20.28 20.82
C ARG A 260 0.58 18.94 20.65
N THR A 261 1.57 18.66 21.52
CA THR A 261 2.19 17.33 21.59
C THR A 261 1.16 16.33 22.08
N VAL A 262 0.78 15.38 21.21
CA VAL A 262 -0.18 14.30 21.55
C VAL A 262 0.53 12.99 21.89
N TRP A 263 1.77 12.85 21.43
CA TRP A 263 2.61 11.71 21.75
C TRP A 263 4.09 12.11 21.76
N LYS A 264 4.83 11.56 22.69
CA LYS A 264 6.29 11.66 22.77
C LYS A 264 6.83 10.28 23.14
N ARG A 265 7.92 9.89 22.49
CA ARG A 265 8.62 8.67 22.85
C ARG A 265 9.23 8.82 24.25
N GLU A 266 9.04 7.81 25.08
CA GLU A 266 9.77 7.65 26.33
C GLU A 266 11.18 7.13 25.99
N GLU A 267 12.19 7.62 26.71
CA GLU A 267 13.61 7.25 26.56
C GLU A 267 13.89 5.82 27.03
#